data_eb21d1d84dfdd547e0d6d6e0504c05de
#
_entry.id   eb21d1d84dfdd547e0d6d6e0504c05de
#
_cell.length_a   1.000
_cell.length_b   1.000
_cell.length_c   1.000
_cell.angle_alpha   90.00
_cell.angle_beta   90.00
_cell.angle_gamma   90.00
#
_symmetry.space_group_name_H-M   'P 1'
#
loop_
_entity.id
_entity.type
_entity.pdbx_description
1 polymer ?
#
loop_
_entity_poly.entity_id
_entity_poly.type
_entity_poly.pdbx_seq_one_letter_code
_entity_poly.pdbx_strand_id
1 'polypeptide(L)'
;AMFAPFQLAGIVAISGYVYFFEEWKKSLKPSAFQTPWLITHGLEDDLLPVVTTRNQVQKLKDVGLPITWKEFMKDHEIDLHVETSFIRKWVRSKMVRTRRPTYLPPDQTSSSNSKQRFKSF
;
A
#
# COMPACT_ATOMS: atom_id res chain seq x y z
N ALA A 1 7.41 4.40 5.02
CA ALA A 1 6.72 3.13 4.79
C ALA A 1 7.70 2.00 4.46
N MET A 2 8.64 2.19 3.56
CA MET A 2 9.63 1.15 3.19
C MET A 2 10.52 0.71 4.36
N PHE A 3 10.67 1.55 5.35
CA PHE A 3 11.54 1.31 6.50
C PHE A 3 10.76 1.06 7.80
N ALA A 4 9.43 0.96 7.69
CA ALA A 4 8.60 0.68 8.85
C ALA A 4 8.78 -0.77 9.31
N PRO A 5 8.82 -1.03 10.62
CA PRO A 5 8.96 -2.38 11.15
C PRO A 5 7.65 -3.19 11.07
N PHE A 6 6.55 -2.57 10.63
CA PHE A 6 5.24 -3.19 10.51
C PHE A 6 4.74 -3.10 9.08
N GLN A 7 3.89 -4.03 8.70
CA GLN A 7 3.26 -4.06 7.39
C GLN A 7 2.09 -3.08 7.32
N LEU A 8 2.04 -2.30 6.23
CA LEU A 8 0.90 -1.47 5.89
C LEU A 8 -0.06 -2.23 4.97
N ALA A 9 -1.32 -1.86 4.98
CA ALA A 9 -2.33 -2.42 4.07
C ALA A 9 -2.02 -2.11 2.61
N GLY A 10 -1.41 -0.97 2.35
CA GLY A 10 -0.99 -0.55 1.02
C GLY A 10 -0.43 0.86 1.05
N ILE A 11 0.19 1.26 -0.05
CA ILE A 11 0.75 2.59 -0.25
C ILE A 11 0.32 3.11 -1.60
N VAL A 12 -0.10 4.37 -1.65
CA VAL A 12 -0.39 5.07 -2.91
C VAL A 12 0.57 6.25 -3.01
N ALA A 13 1.33 6.30 -4.08
CA ALA A 13 2.23 7.40 -4.40
C ALA A 13 1.80 8.04 -5.73
N ILE A 14 1.55 9.34 -5.71
CA ILE A 14 1.03 10.09 -6.86
C ILE A 14 2.08 11.09 -7.30
N SER A 15 2.50 11.03 -8.56
CA SER A 15 3.45 11.96 -9.17
C SER A 15 4.75 12.09 -8.38
N GLY A 16 5.23 10.99 -7.83
CA GLY A 16 6.41 10.96 -6.97
C GLY A 16 7.71 10.76 -7.74
N TYR A 17 8.79 10.69 -6.99
CA TYR A 17 10.14 10.51 -7.50
C TYR A 17 10.95 9.64 -6.54
N VAL A 18 11.83 8.82 -7.07
CA VAL A 18 12.66 7.92 -6.25
C VAL A 18 14.06 8.50 -6.14
N TYR A 19 14.38 9.03 -4.96
CA TYR A 19 15.73 9.50 -4.64
C TYR A 19 16.55 8.39 -3.99
N PHE A 20 17.84 8.38 -4.24
CA PHE A 20 18.80 7.54 -3.51
C PHE A 20 18.42 6.05 -3.52
N PHE A 21 18.11 5.53 -4.69
CA PHE A 21 17.68 4.14 -4.85
C PHE A 21 18.67 3.15 -4.22
N GLU A 22 19.97 3.37 -4.37
CA GLU A 22 20.98 2.46 -3.82
C GLU A 22 20.98 2.41 -2.31
N GLU A 23 20.73 3.54 -1.63
CA GLU A 23 20.57 3.60 -0.18
C GLU A 23 19.28 2.93 0.27
N TRP A 24 18.21 3.13 -0.46
CA TRP A 24 16.92 2.48 -0.17
C TRP A 24 17.04 0.97 -0.24
N LYS A 25 17.68 0.48 -1.28
CA LYS A 25 17.88 -0.95 -1.51
C LYS A 25 18.54 -1.63 -0.32
N LYS A 26 19.52 -0.97 0.31
CA LYS A 26 20.23 -1.49 1.48
C LYS A 26 19.39 -1.49 2.75
N SER A 27 18.40 -0.61 2.84
CA SER A 27 17.64 -0.35 4.07
C SER A 27 16.21 -0.89 4.04
N LEU A 28 15.78 -1.57 2.98
CA LEU A 28 14.44 -2.12 2.87
C LEU A 28 14.18 -3.17 3.95
N LYS A 29 13.06 -3.02 4.65
CA LYS A 29 12.60 -3.99 5.64
C LYS A 29 11.79 -5.10 4.96
N PRO A 30 11.72 -6.31 5.53
CA PRO A 30 10.89 -7.40 4.98
C PRO A 30 9.44 -7.00 4.76
N SER A 31 8.88 -6.14 5.60
CA SER A 31 7.52 -5.62 5.47
C SER A 31 7.27 -4.90 4.15
N ALA A 32 8.30 -4.27 3.56
CA ALA A 32 8.18 -3.58 2.27
C ALA A 32 7.80 -4.54 1.15
N PHE A 33 8.29 -5.77 1.18
CA PHE A 33 8.03 -6.78 0.14
C PHE A 33 6.64 -7.40 0.24
N GLN A 34 5.91 -7.16 1.32
CA GLN A 34 4.56 -7.65 1.55
C GLN A 34 3.51 -6.54 1.44
N THR A 35 3.94 -5.28 1.41
CA THR A 35 3.06 -4.13 1.31
C THR A 35 2.82 -3.81 -0.16
N PRO A 36 1.56 -3.87 -0.66
CA PRO A 36 1.27 -3.52 -2.04
C PRO A 36 1.38 -2.02 -2.27
N TRP A 37 1.89 -1.64 -3.42
CA TRP A 37 2.10 -0.26 -3.83
C TRP A 37 1.31 0.04 -5.09
N LEU A 38 0.67 1.18 -5.12
CA LEU A 38 0.18 1.79 -6.36
C LEU A 38 0.95 3.08 -6.58
N ILE A 39 1.60 3.19 -7.72
CA ILE A 39 2.29 4.41 -8.13
C ILE A 39 1.65 4.92 -9.41
N THR A 40 1.16 6.14 -9.39
CA THR A 40 0.54 6.79 -10.54
C THR A 40 1.39 7.96 -11.01
N HIS A 41 1.36 8.24 -12.31
CA HIS A 41 2.14 9.32 -12.88
C HIS A 41 1.47 9.86 -14.14
N GLY A 42 1.70 11.15 -14.43
CA GLY A 42 1.18 11.81 -15.61
C GLY A 42 2.10 11.68 -16.81
N LEU A 43 1.55 11.31 -17.95
CA LEU A 43 2.27 11.28 -19.22
C LEU A 43 2.76 12.67 -19.67
N GLU A 44 2.07 13.71 -19.23
CA GLU A 44 2.37 15.10 -19.57
C GLU A 44 3.04 15.86 -18.42
N ASP A 45 3.58 15.14 -17.43
CA ASP A 45 4.28 15.74 -16.30
C ASP A 45 5.59 16.38 -16.78
N ASP A 46 5.66 17.71 -16.69
CA ASP A 46 6.80 18.50 -17.09
C ASP A 46 7.77 18.81 -15.92
N LEU A 47 7.34 18.57 -14.69
CA LEU A 47 8.19 18.71 -13.51
C LEU A 47 9.01 17.45 -13.26
N LEU A 48 8.38 16.28 -13.35
CA LEU A 48 9.02 14.99 -13.20
C LEU A 48 8.69 14.13 -14.42
N PRO A 49 9.57 14.10 -15.43
CA PRO A 49 9.29 13.37 -16.68
C PRO A 49 8.95 11.90 -16.43
N VAL A 50 7.88 11.42 -17.05
CA VAL A 50 7.36 10.07 -16.84
C VAL A 50 8.39 8.98 -17.14
N VAL A 51 9.24 9.18 -18.12
CA VAL A 51 10.27 8.20 -18.51
C VAL A 51 11.25 7.97 -17.35
N THR A 52 11.69 9.05 -16.70
CA THR A 52 12.59 8.96 -15.55
C THR A 52 11.96 8.18 -14.41
N THR A 53 10.74 8.53 -14.02
CA THR A 53 10.06 7.87 -12.93
C THR A 53 9.71 6.43 -13.26
N ARG A 54 9.28 6.16 -14.49
CA ARG A 54 9.02 4.80 -14.95
C ARG A 54 10.24 3.90 -14.79
N ASN A 55 11.40 4.39 -15.18
CA ASN A 55 12.65 3.64 -15.05
C ASN A 55 13.04 3.42 -13.58
N GLN A 56 12.83 4.40 -12.72
CA GLN A 56 13.07 4.27 -11.28
C GLN A 56 12.15 3.24 -10.63
N VAL A 57 10.87 3.27 -11.00
CA VAL A 57 9.89 2.31 -10.50
C VAL A 57 10.23 0.90 -10.97
N GLN A 58 10.71 0.76 -12.20
CA GLN A 58 11.14 -0.55 -12.70
C GLN A 58 12.27 -1.14 -11.86
N LYS A 59 13.21 -0.32 -11.41
CA LYS A 59 14.28 -0.77 -10.50
C LYS A 59 13.70 -1.27 -9.16
N LEU A 60 12.69 -0.59 -8.63
CA LEU A 60 12.00 -1.04 -7.41
C LEU A 60 11.28 -2.38 -7.62
N LYS A 61 10.64 -2.57 -8.76
CA LYS A 61 10.03 -3.84 -9.11
C LYS A 61 11.06 -4.96 -9.22
N ASP A 62 12.21 -4.66 -9.82
CA ASP A 62 13.28 -5.63 -10.03
C ASP A 62 13.87 -6.15 -8.71
N VAL A 63 13.86 -5.35 -7.65
CA VAL A 63 14.28 -5.83 -6.33
C VAL A 63 13.17 -6.59 -5.59
N GLY A 64 11.98 -6.70 -6.15
CA GLY A 64 10.91 -7.54 -5.62
C GLY A 64 9.77 -6.82 -4.92
N LEU A 65 9.70 -5.49 -4.98
CA LEU A 65 8.57 -4.76 -4.40
C LEU A 65 7.30 -4.98 -5.22
N PRO A 66 6.15 -5.26 -4.57
CA PRO A 66 4.88 -5.51 -5.27
C PRO A 66 4.23 -4.20 -5.70
N ILE A 67 4.69 -3.64 -6.80
CA ILE A 67 4.26 -2.33 -7.29
C ILE A 67 3.35 -2.48 -8.51
N THR A 68 2.20 -1.81 -8.47
CA THR A 68 1.36 -1.52 -9.62
C THR A 68 1.70 -0.12 -10.11
N TRP A 69 2.13 -0.01 -11.36
CA TRP A 69 2.41 1.26 -12.02
C TRP A 69 1.27 1.60 -12.97
N LYS A 70 0.76 2.84 -12.88
CA LYS A 70 -0.32 3.30 -13.74
C LYS A 70 -0.07 4.72 -14.24
N GLU A 71 -0.15 4.92 -15.55
CA GLU A 71 0.02 6.20 -16.22
C GLU A 71 -1.34 6.78 -16.64
N PHE A 72 -1.46 8.10 -16.56
CA PHE A 72 -2.67 8.83 -16.93
C PHE A 72 -2.33 10.02 -17.83
N MET A 73 -3.29 10.43 -18.65
CA MET A 73 -3.19 11.66 -19.45
C MET A 73 -3.43 12.87 -18.54
N LYS A 74 -2.39 13.26 -17.84
CA LYS A 74 -2.40 14.39 -16.92
C LYS A 74 -0.99 14.95 -16.76
N ASP A 75 -0.90 16.15 -16.20
CA ASP A 75 0.36 16.76 -15.78
C ASP A 75 0.80 16.28 -14.37
N HIS A 76 1.48 17.14 -13.62
CA HIS A 76 1.95 16.80 -12.28
C HIS A 76 0.84 16.77 -11.23
N GLU A 77 -0.33 17.34 -11.51
CA GLU A 77 -1.43 17.39 -10.56
C GLU A 77 -2.22 16.09 -10.50
N ILE A 78 -3.07 15.96 -9.49
CA ILE A 78 -3.95 14.82 -9.35
C ILE A 78 -5.15 14.99 -10.28
N ASP A 79 -5.45 13.98 -11.09
CA ASP A 79 -6.69 13.94 -11.85
C ASP A 79 -7.84 13.51 -10.92
N LEU A 80 -8.76 14.43 -10.67
CA LEU A 80 -9.87 14.23 -9.75
C LEU A 80 -10.96 13.28 -10.29
N HIS A 81 -10.87 12.83 -11.53
CA HIS A 81 -11.86 11.96 -12.16
C HIS A 81 -11.35 10.54 -12.38
N VAL A 82 -10.48 10.37 -13.35
CA VAL A 82 -10.06 9.02 -13.77
C VAL A 82 -9.06 8.43 -12.78
N GLU A 83 -8.06 9.20 -12.37
CA GLU A 83 -7.02 8.71 -11.44
C GLU A 83 -7.60 8.40 -10.06
N THR A 84 -8.39 9.29 -9.50
CA THR A 84 -9.00 9.07 -8.18
C THR A 84 -9.95 7.87 -8.18
N SER A 85 -10.70 7.65 -9.26
CA SER A 85 -11.52 6.46 -9.41
C SER A 85 -10.68 5.19 -9.41
N PHE A 86 -9.58 5.19 -10.13
CA PHE A 86 -8.68 4.05 -10.17
C PHE A 86 -8.06 3.77 -8.78
N ILE A 87 -7.59 4.80 -8.11
CA ILE A 87 -7.02 4.70 -6.76
C ILE A 87 -8.05 4.11 -5.79
N ARG A 88 -9.28 4.61 -5.83
CA ARG A 88 -10.35 4.12 -4.97
C ARG A 88 -10.62 2.64 -5.16
N LYS A 89 -10.70 2.19 -6.39
CA LYS A 89 -10.90 0.76 -6.70
C LYS A 89 -9.73 -0.08 -6.22
N TRP A 90 -8.52 0.40 -6.43
CA TRP A 90 -7.32 -0.30 -5.99
C TRP A 90 -7.29 -0.43 -4.45
N VAL A 91 -7.54 0.67 -3.73
CA VAL A 91 -7.58 0.67 -2.26
C VAL A 91 -8.64 -0.32 -1.75
N ARG A 92 -9.83 -0.29 -2.31
CA ARG A 92 -10.90 -1.23 -1.94
C ARG A 92 -10.48 -2.68 -2.14
N SER A 93 -9.81 -2.98 -3.23
CA SER A 93 -9.35 -4.34 -3.52
C SER A 93 -8.37 -4.86 -2.46
N LYS A 94 -7.55 -3.99 -1.89
CA LYS A 94 -6.60 -4.35 -0.84
C LYS A 94 -7.28 -4.49 0.52
N MET A 95 -8.22 -3.62 0.85
CA MET A 95 -8.94 -3.67 2.12
C MET A 95 -9.84 -4.91 2.23
N VAL A 96 -10.49 -5.32 1.16
CA VAL A 96 -11.32 -6.54 1.15
C VAL A 96 -10.48 -7.77 1.45
N ARG A 97 -9.24 -7.83 0.97
CA ARG A 97 -8.34 -8.96 1.19
C ARG A 97 -7.85 -9.09 2.64
N THR A 98 -7.86 -8.01 3.41
CA THR A 98 -7.46 -8.01 4.81
C THR A 98 -8.61 -8.28 5.76
N ARG A 99 -9.82 -8.46 5.26
CA ARG A 99 -11.00 -8.76 6.07
C ARG A 99 -10.82 -10.07 6.81
N ARG A 100 -11.00 -10.04 8.13
CA ARG A 100 -10.89 -11.21 8.99
C ARG A 100 -12.27 -11.61 9.51
N PRO A 101 -12.88 -12.66 8.98
CA PRO A 101 -14.19 -13.10 9.45
C PRO A 101 -14.15 -13.79 10.81
N THR A 102 -12.98 -14.13 11.32
CA THR A 102 -12.82 -14.93 12.54
C THR A 102 -12.48 -14.13 13.79
N TYR A 103 -12.50 -12.79 13.72
CA TYR A 103 -12.23 -11.96 14.89
C TYR A 103 -13.39 -12.03 15.88
N LEU A 104 -13.13 -12.52 17.08
CA LEU A 104 -14.06 -12.50 18.20
C LEU A 104 -13.63 -11.41 19.17
N PRO A 105 -14.52 -10.47 19.54
CA PRO A 105 -14.19 -9.46 20.52
C PRO A 105 -13.79 -10.08 21.85
N PRO A 106 -12.81 -9.55 22.55
CA PRO A 106 -12.36 -10.07 23.85
C PRO A 106 -13.47 -10.18 24.90
N ASP A 107 -14.46 -9.29 24.83
CA ASP A 107 -15.56 -9.24 25.79
C ASP A 107 -16.47 -10.46 25.73
N GLN A 108 -16.64 -11.04 24.56
CA GLN A 108 -17.48 -12.23 24.41
C GLN A 108 -16.81 -13.48 24.96
N THR A 109 -15.49 -13.58 24.90
CA THR A 109 -14.77 -14.70 25.46
C THR A 109 -14.69 -14.62 26.98
N SER A 110 -14.55 -13.42 27.55
CA SER A 110 -14.53 -13.25 29.01
C SER A 110 -15.89 -13.49 29.63
N SER A 111 -17.00 -13.11 28.97
CA SER A 111 -18.35 -13.34 29.49
C SER A 111 -18.74 -14.81 29.51
N SER A 112 -18.28 -15.59 28.53
CA SER A 112 -18.53 -17.03 28.53
C SER A 112 -17.77 -17.75 29.64
N ASN A 113 -16.58 -17.31 29.95
CA ASN A 113 -15.82 -17.87 31.06
C ASN A 113 -16.40 -17.54 32.43
N SER A 114 -16.95 -16.35 32.60
CA SER A 114 -17.61 -15.98 33.85
C SER A 114 -18.88 -16.78 34.09
N LYS A 115 -19.62 -17.07 33.04
CA LYS A 115 -20.85 -17.91 33.17
C LYS A 115 -20.53 -19.35 33.57
N GLN A 116 -19.46 -19.91 33.06
CA GLN A 116 -19.00 -21.23 33.46
C GLN A 116 -18.56 -21.25 34.93
N ARG A 117 -17.94 -20.17 35.38
CA ARG A 117 -17.48 -20.04 36.75
C ARG A 117 -18.63 -20.02 37.74
N PHE A 118 -19.72 -19.37 37.39
CA PHE A 118 -20.93 -19.35 38.26
C PHE A 118 -21.67 -20.70 38.28
N LYS A 119 -21.60 -21.47 37.22
CA LYS A 119 -22.24 -22.77 37.14
C LYS A 119 -21.54 -23.86 37.95
N SER A 120 -20.30 -23.66 38.30
CA SER A 120 -19.50 -24.61 39.08
C SER A 120 -19.75 -24.49 40.61
N PHE A 121 -20.51 -23.50 41.02
CA PHE A 121 -20.97 -23.34 42.38
C PHE A 121 -22.41 -23.80 42.53
#